data_668b72b94ef032584968eb55522ca6a4
#
_entry.id   668b72b94ef032584968eb55522ca6a4
#
_cell.length_a   1.000
_cell.length_b   1.000
_cell.length_c   1.000
_cell.angle_alpha   90.00
_cell.angle_beta   90.00
_cell.angle_gamma   90.00
#
_symmetry.space_group_name_H-M   'P 1'
#
loop_
_entity.id
_entity.type
_entity.pdbx_description
1 polymer ?
#
loop_
_entity_poly.entity_id
_entity_poly.type
_entity_poly.pdbx_seq_one_letter_code
_entity_poly.pdbx_strand_id
1 'polypeptide(L)'
;MTIIVTGGAGFIGSNFVFHMLKEHPDYRIVCLDKLTYAGNLSTLAPVMDNPNFRFVKADICDREAVYKLFEEEHPDMVVNFAAESHVDRSIEDPGVFLQTNIIGTATMMDACRKYGIQRYHQVSTDEVYGDLPLDRPDLFFTEETPIHTSSPYSSCLLYTSPSP
;
A
#
# COMPACT_ATOMS: atom_id res chain seq x y z
N MET A 1 -9.56 -3.39 17.45
CA MET A 1 -8.46 -2.69 16.76
C MET A 1 -8.95 -2.18 15.41
N THR A 2 -8.62 -0.94 15.06
CA THR A 2 -8.97 -0.34 13.76
C THR A 2 -7.74 -0.28 12.86
N ILE A 3 -7.84 -0.82 11.64
CA ILE A 3 -6.75 -0.86 10.66
C ILE A 3 -7.18 -0.11 9.40
N ILE A 4 -6.42 0.88 8.98
CA ILE A 4 -6.54 1.46 7.64
C ILE A 4 -5.71 0.61 6.67
N VAL A 5 -6.35 0.13 5.61
CA VAL A 5 -5.73 -0.63 4.52
C VAL A 5 -5.86 0.21 3.24
N THR A 6 -4.75 0.74 2.73
CA THR A 6 -4.76 1.47 1.47
C THR A 6 -4.54 0.54 0.30
N GLY A 7 -5.07 0.86 -0.88
CA GLY A 7 -5.00 -0.03 -2.05
C GLY A 7 -5.79 -1.33 -1.87
N GLY A 8 -6.77 -1.33 -0.95
CA GLY A 8 -7.51 -2.53 -0.58
C GLY A 8 -8.53 -3.01 -1.63
N ALA A 9 -8.79 -2.24 -2.69
CA ALA A 9 -9.59 -2.70 -3.83
C ALA A 9 -8.75 -3.34 -4.95
N GLY A 10 -7.41 -3.35 -4.79
CA GLY A 10 -6.47 -4.06 -5.66
C GLY A 10 -6.38 -5.55 -5.33
N PHE A 11 -5.61 -6.31 -6.13
CA PHE A 11 -5.53 -7.77 -6.00
C PHE A 11 -4.97 -8.20 -4.63
N ILE A 12 -3.80 -7.71 -4.22
CA ILE A 12 -3.17 -8.11 -2.96
C ILE A 12 -3.95 -7.55 -1.78
N GLY A 13 -4.29 -6.25 -1.83
CA GLY A 13 -4.97 -5.56 -0.73
C GLY A 13 -6.35 -6.14 -0.41
N SER A 14 -7.14 -6.54 -1.41
CA SER A 14 -8.46 -7.16 -1.17
C SER A 14 -8.35 -8.53 -0.49
N ASN A 15 -7.37 -9.34 -0.89
CA ASN A 15 -7.10 -10.62 -0.23
C ASN A 15 -6.66 -10.42 1.24
N PHE A 16 -5.87 -9.39 1.50
CA PHE A 16 -5.53 -9.02 2.88
C PHE A 16 -6.77 -8.59 3.68
N VAL A 17 -7.65 -7.77 3.11
CA VAL A 17 -8.92 -7.36 3.75
C VAL A 17 -9.76 -8.58 4.09
N PHE A 18 -9.95 -9.53 3.15
CA PHE A 18 -10.71 -10.75 3.40
C PHE A 18 -10.10 -11.61 4.50
N HIS A 19 -8.78 -11.77 4.47
CA HIS A 19 -8.04 -12.51 5.49
C HIS A 19 -8.26 -11.90 6.88
N MET A 20 -8.07 -10.58 7.00
CA MET A 20 -8.21 -9.89 8.28
C MET A 20 -9.62 -9.96 8.85
N LEU A 21 -10.65 -9.77 8.03
CA LEU A 21 -12.05 -9.86 8.49
C LEU A 21 -12.45 -11.28 8.88
N LYS A 22 -11.82 -12.30 8.27
CA LYS A 22 -12.05 -13.72 8.61
C LYS A 22 -11.34 -14.13 9.89
N GLU A 23 -10.05 -13.86 10.01
CA GLU A 23 -9.21 -14.32 11.13
C GLU A 23 -9.36 -13.42 12.38
N HIS A 24 -9.76 -12.16 12.18
CA HIS A 24 -9.94 -11.16 13.25
C HIS A 24 -11.31 -10.47 13.12
N PRO A 25 -12.41 -11.20 13.37
CA PRO A 25 -13.76 -10.67 13.16
C PRO A 25 -14.13 -9.50 14.08
N ASP A 26 -13.36 -9.27 15.14
CA ASP A 26 -13.49 -8.12 16.08
C ASP A 26 -12.71 -6.88 15.60
N TYR A 27 -11.90 -6.98 14.55
CA TYR A 27 -11.17 -5.83 14.02
C TYR A 27 -12.01 -5.04 13.03
N ARG A 28 -11.90 -3.72 13.11
CA ARG A 28 -12.47 -2.81 12.13
C ARG A 28 -11.48 -2.57 11.01
N ILE A 29 -11.86 -2.86 9.78
CA ILE A 29 -11.04 -2.66 8.58
C ILE A 29 -11.61 -1.50 7.76
N VAL A 30 -10.80 -0.45 7.60
CA VAL A 30 -11.13 0.72 6.79
C VAL A 30 -10.30 0.68 5.53
N CYS A 31 -10.92 0.33 4.41
CA CYS A 31 -10.28 0.23 3.11
C CYS A 31 -10.29 1.59 2.41
N LEU A 32 -9.14 2.19 2.17
CA LEU A 32 -8.97 3.40 1.38
C LEU A 32 -8.41 3.05 0.01
N ASP A 33 -9.12 3.43 -1.06
CA ASP A 33 -8.68 3.19 -2.44
C ASP A 33 -9.19 4.30 -3.37
N LYS A 34 -8.35 4.70 -4.31
CA LYS A 34 -8.68 5.72 -5.31
C LYS A 34 -9.51 5.15 -6.46
N LEU A 35 -9.52 3.81 -6.64
CA LEU A 35 -10.14 3.09 -7.76
C LEU A 35 -9.55 3.53 -9.11
N THR A 36 -8.25 3.37 -9.25
CA THR A 36 -7.55 3.51 -10.54
C THR A 36 -7.75 2.24 -11.38
N TYR A 37 -6.95 2.04 -12.41
CA TYR A 37 -7.05 0.87 -13.30
C TYR A 37 -6.92 -0.49 -12.59
N ALA A 38 -6.19 -0.55 -11.47
CA ALA A 38 -5.94 -1.77 -10.70
C ALA A 38 -6.95 -1.99 -9.56
N GLY A 39 -7.71 -0.96 -9.18
CA GLY A 39 -8.71 -1.02 -8.10
C GLY A 39 -10.11 -1.30 -8.64
N ASN A 40 -10.76 -2.37 -8.15
CA ASN A 40 -12.12 -2.69 -8.55
C ASN A 40 -13.02 -2.91 -7.32
N LEU A 41 -14.02 -2.04 -7.16
CA LEU A 41 -14.94 -2.10 -6.03
C LEU A 41 -15.74 -3.41 -5.97
N SER A 42 -16.02 -4.03 -7.14
CA SER A 42 -16.74 -5.30 -7.17
C SER A 42 -15.96 -6.45 -6.51
N THR A 43 -14.64 -6.34 -6.42
CA THR A 43 -13.80 -7.31 -5.67
C THR A 43 -14.17 -7.34 -4.19
N LEU A 44 -14.54 -6.19 -3.62
CA LEU A 44 -14.90 -6.05 -2.21
C LEU A 44 -16.39 -6.37 -1.93
N ALA A 45 -17.19 -6.70 -2.95
CA ALA A 45 -18.62 -7.00 -2.79
C ALA A 45 -18.93 -8.00 -1.66
N PRO A 46 -18.14 -9.09 -1.44
CA PRO A 46 -18.41 -10.06 -0.37
C PRO A 46 -18.36 -9.48 1.04
N VAL A 47 -17.71 -8.34 1.24
CA VAL A 47 -17.51 -7.74 2.57
C VAL A 47 -18.18 -6.38 2.74
N MET A 48 -18.84 -5.86 1.72
CA MET A 48 -19.46 -4.52 1.77
C MET A 48 -20.54 -4.40 2.87
N ASP A 49 -21.23 -5.48 3.18
CA ASP A 49 -22.27 -5.51 4.22
C ASP A 49 -21.72 -5.92 5.61
N ASN A 50 -20.41 -6.16 5.72
CA ASN A 50 -19.81 -6.50 7.01
C ASN A 50 -19.77 -5.26 7.93
N PRO A 51 -20.35 -5.30 9.15
CA PRO A 51 -20.41 -4.15 10.05
C PRO A 51 -19.03 -3.64 10.49
N ASN A 52 -17.99 -4.48 10.39
CA ASN A 52 -16.62 -4.15 10.72
C ASN A 52 -15.79 -3.74 9.48
N PHE A 53 -16.43 -3.58 8.31
CA PHE A 53 -15.78 -3.09 7.09
C PHE A 53 -16.33 -1.72 6.69
N ARG A 54 -15.42 -0.83 6.29
CA ARG A 54 -15.77 0.46 5.65
C ARG A 54 -14.92 0.68 4.42
N PHE A 55 -15.54 1.00 3.29
CA PHE A 55 -14.83 1.47 2.10
C PHE A 55 -14.86 3.00 2.02
N VAL A 56 -13.70 3.60 1.71
CA VAL A 56 -13.51 5.03 1.50
C VAL A 56 -12.81 5.25 0.17
N LYS A 57 -13.50 5.93 -0.76
CA LYS A 57 -12.88 6.33 -2.02
C LYS A 57 -12.10 7.63 -1.82
N ALA A 58 -10.77 7.52 -1.77
CA ALA A 58 -9.88 8.68 -1.65
C ALA A 58 -8.51 8.37 -2.24
N ASP A 59 -7.75 9.43 -2.54
CA ASP A 59 -6.35 9.34 -2.96
C ASP A 59 -5.45 9.48 -1.73
N ILE A 60 -4.44 8.63 -1.57
CA ILE A 60 -3.44 8.77 -0.50
C ILE A 60 -2.63 10.07 -0.61
N CYS A 61 -2.63 10.71 -1.79
CA CYS A 61 -2.02 12.01 -2.01
C CYS A 61 -2.88 13.18 -1.51
N ASP A 62 -4.19 12.95 -1.29
CA ASP A 62 -5.11 13.96 -0.75
C ASP A 62 -4.95 14.05 0.77
N ARG A 63 -4.10 14.98 1.20
CA ARG A 63 -3.78 15.19 2.61
C ARG A 63 -5.00 15.50 3.46
N GLU A 64 -5.93 16.28 2.95
CA GLU A 64 -7.13 16.68 3.71
C GLU A 64 -8.05 15.48 3.92
N ALA A 65 -8.29 14.71 2.85
CA ALA A 65 -9.10 13.49 2.94
C ALA A 65 -8.47 12.44 3.87
N VAL A 66 -7.15 12.24 3.77
CA VAL A 66 -6.41 11.32 4.65
C VAL A 66 -6.50 11.77 6.11
N TYR A 67 -6.24 13.04 6.41
CA TYR A 67 -6.30 13.54 7.79
C TYR A 67 -7.69 13.43 8.38
N LYS A 68 -8.71 13.79 7.61
CA LYS A 68 -10.11 13.64 8.01
C LYS A 68 -10.45 12.17 8.33
N LEU A 69 -9.98 11.24 7.51
CA LEU A 69 -10.17 9.81 7.75
C LEU A 69 -9.54 9.35 9.07
N PHE A 70 -8.33 9.81 9.37
CA PHE A 70 -7.65 9.49 10.63
C PHE A 70 -8.38 10.09 11.85
N GLU A 71 -8.95 11.30 11.70
CA GLU A 71 -9.77 11.93 12.75
C GLU A 71 -11.09 11.21 12.98
N GLU A 72 -11.70 10.65 11.95
CA GLU A 72 -12.96 9.91 12.06
C GLU A 72 -12.77 8.49 12.63
N GLU A 73 -11.74 7.79 12.18
CA GLU A 73 -11.60 6.34 12.45
C GLU A 73 -10.64 6.02 13.61
N HIS A 74 -9.79 6.96 14.02
CA HIS A 74 -8.79 6.77 15.08
C HIS A 74 -8.04 5.43 14.94
N PRO A 75 -7.34 5.20 13.81
CA PRO A 75 -6.72 3.90 13.54
C PRO A 75 -5.61 3.55 14.53
N ASP A 76 -5.48 2.27 14.83
CA ASP A 76 -4.36 1.73 15.62
C ASP A 76 -3.16 1.39 14.74
N MET A 77 -3.42 1.08 13.45
CA MET A 77 -2.41 0.61 12.49
C MET A 77 -2.78 1.01 11.07
N VAL A 78 -1.77 1.20 10.25
CA VAL A 78 -1.90 1.39 8.79
C VAL A 78 -1.11 0.31 8.06
N VAL A 79 -1.73 -0.28 7.02
CA VAL A 79 -1.06 -1.15 6.06
C VAL A 79 -1.21 -0.55 4.67
N ASN A 80 -0.09 -0.14 4.08
CA ASN A 80 -0.07 0.57 2.80
C ASN A 80 0.26 -0.37 1.64
N PHE A 81 -0.78 -0.76 0.87
CA PHE A 81 -0.66 -1.45 -0.41
C PHE A 81 -0.83 -0.51 -1.60
N ALA A 82 -1.29 0.73 -1.37
CA ALA A 82 -1.53 1.66 -2.46
C ALA A 82 -0.23 2.05 -3.14
N ALA A 83 -0.11 1.69 -4.40
CA ALA A 83 1.02 2.01 -5.26
C ALA A 83 0.62 1.95 -6.74
N GLU A 84 1.29 2.73 -7.55
CA GLU A 84 1.42 2.44 -8.98
C GLU A 84 2.49 1.36 -9.14
N SER A 85 2.17 0.24 -9.79
CA SER A 85 3.01 -0.97 -9.77
C SER A 85 3.41 -1.52 -11.15
N HIS A 86 3.00 -0.88 -12.23
CA HIS A 86 3.28 -1.37 -13.59
C HIS A 86 4.60 -0.82 -14.11
N VAL A 87 5.66 -1.63 -14.15
CA VAL A 87 7.04 -1.23 -14.45
C VAL A 87 7.15 -0.49 -15.79
N ASP A 88 6.62 -1.04 -16.89
CA ASP A 88 6.70 -0.41 -18.21
C ASP A 88 6.08 0.98 -18.22
N ARG A 89 4.94 1.17 -17.55
CA ARG A 89 4.31 2.48 -17.41
C ARG A 89 5.16 3.45 -16.58
N SER A 90 5.96 2.96 -15.63
CA SER A 90 6.85 3.82 -14.86
C SER A 90 7.99 4.40 -15.70
N ILE A 91 8.36 3.72 -16.78
CA ILE A 91 9.38 4.18 -17.73
C ILE A 91 8.77 5.23 -18.67
N GLU A 92 7.51 5.02 -19.11
CA GLU A 92 6.80 5.94 -20.01
C GLU A 92 6.36 7.23 -19.30
N ASP A 93 5.79 7.11 -18.09
CA ASP A 93 5.30 8.23 -17.28
C ASP A 93 5.69 8.06 -15.80
N PRO A 94 6.92 8.41 -15.41
CA PRO A 94 7.37 8.28 -14.02
C PRO A 94 6.66 9.24 -13.07
N GLY A 95 6.05 10.31 -13.57
CA GLY A 95 5.42 11.35 -12.74
C GLY A 95 4.31 10.81 -11.84
N VAL A 96 3.45 9.95 -12.38
CA VAL A 96 2.36 9.31 -11.62
C VAL A 96 2.91 8.41 -10.51
N PHE A 97 4.03 7.72 -10.76
CA PHE A 97 4.70 6.86 -9.76
C PHE A 97 5.32 7.68 -8.63
N LEU A 98 6.02 8.77 -8.96
CA LEU A 98 6.55 9.70 -7.94
C LEU A 98 5.42 10.28 -7.08
N GLN A 99 4.32 10.69 -7.70
CA GLN A 99 3.18 11.25 -6.99
C GLN A 99 2.56 10.22 -6.04
N THR A 100 2.22 9.04 -6.53
CA THR A 100 1.54 8.03 -5.72
C THR A 100 2.49 7.38 -4.72
N ASN A 101 3.62 6.85 -5.20
CA ASN A 101 4.48 5.98 -4.38
C ASN A 101 5.36 6.77 -3.40
N ILE A 102 5.71 8.02 -3.72
CA ILE A 102 6.53 8.86 -2.82
C ILE A 102 5.64 9.84 -2.05
N ILE A 103 4.95 10.73 -2.75
CA ILE A 103 4.18 11.80 -2.07
C ILE A 103 2.99 11.21 -1.32
N GLY A 104 2.27 10.24 -1.91
CA GLY A 104 1.16 9.56 -1.24
C GLY A 104 1.63 8.81 0.01
N THR A 105 2.71 8.05 -0.08
CA THR A 105 3.30 7.34 1.07
C THR A 105 3.77 8.32 2.16
N ALA A 106 4.43 9.42 1.77
CA ALA A 106 4.83 10.46 2.72
C ALA A 106 3.62 11.09 3.43
N THR A 107 2.51 11.31 2.71
CA THR A 107 1.26 11.82 3.29
C THR A 107 0.70 10.85 4.34
N MET A 108 0.69 9.55 4.06
CA MET A 108 0.25 8.52 5.01
C MET A 108 1.15 8.46 6.25
N MET A 109 2.48 8.51 6.07
CA MET A 109 3.44 8.54 7.18
C MET A 109 3.29 9.80 8.04
N ASP A 110 3.08 10.98 7.41
CA ASP A 110 2.81 12.23 8.11
C ASP A 110 1.52 12.15 8.94
N ALA A 111 0.45 11.55 8.40
CA ALA A 111 -0.78 11.30 9.13
C ALA A 111 -0.53 10.39 10.34
N CYS A 112 0.20 9.28 10.16
CA CYS A 112 0.56 8.40 11.26
C CYS A 112 1.32 9.14 12.36
N ARG A 113 2.30 9.96 12.01
CA ARG A 113 3.06 10.77 12.96
C ARG A 113 2.17 11.80 13.68
N LYS A 114 1.32 12.51 12.94
CA LYS A 114 0.42 13.54 13.50
C LYS A 114 -0.58 12.96 14.51
N TYR A 115 -1.14 11.78 14.21
CA TYR A 115 -2.16 11.16 15.04
C TYR A 115 -1.61 10.08 15.99
N GLY A 116 -0.28 9.93 16.08
CA GLY A 116 0.37 9.05 17.05
C GLY A 116 0.23 7.56 16.76
N ILE A 117 0.05 7.18 15.49
CA ILE A 117 -0.08 5.78 15.08
C ILE A 117 1.26 5.07 15.24
N GLN A 118 1.28 4.00 16.05
CA GLN A 118 2.52 3.30 16.41
C GLN A 118 2.98 2.27 15.39
N ARG A 119 2.08 1.83 14.47
CA ARG A 119 2.38 0.79 13.49
C ARG A 119 1.98 1.24 12.09
N TYR A 120 2.98 1.46 11.27
CA TYR A 120 2.85 1.66 9.83
C TYR A 120 3.58 0.53 9.11
N HIS A 121 2.87 -0.23 8.29
CA HIS A 121 3.44 -1.29 7.47
C HIS A 121 3.42 -0.88 6.01
N GLN A 122 4.60 -0.67 5.43
CA GLN A 122 4.77 -0.41 4.00
C GLN A 122 4.99 -1.72 3.26
N VAL A 123 4.13 -2.03 2.31
CA VAL A 123 4.35 -3.14 1.38
C VAL A 123 5.25 -2.64 0.26
N SER A 124 6.40 -3.26 0.10
CA SER A 124 7.41 -2.95 -0.91
C SER A 124 7.46 -4.05 -1.98
N THR A 125 8.55 -4.13 -2.70
CA THR A 125 8.77 -5.08 -3.80
C THR A 125 10.20 -5.64 -3.75
N ASP A 126 10.39 -6.86 -4.22
CA ASP A 126 11.70 -7.48 -4.42
C ASP A 126 12.50 -6.81 -5.55
N GLU A 127 11.85 -6.09 -6.45
CA GLU A 127 12.52 -5.33 -7.51
C GLU A 127 13.46 -4.24 -6.99
N VAL A 128 13.41 -3.89 -5.70
CA VAL A 128 14.40 -3.01 -5.07
C VAL A 128 15.80 -3.63 -5.05
N TYR A 129 15.90 -4.95 -5.14
CA TYR A 129 17.18 -5.68 -5.22
C TYR A 129 17.71 -5.83 -6.66
N GLY A 130 16.92 -5.45 -7.68
CA GLY A 130 17.28 -5.55 -9.09
C GLY A 130 16.81 -6.83 -9.75
N ASP A 131 17.57 -7.30 -10.74
CA ASP A 131 17.20 -8.45 -11.56
C ASP A 131 18.07 -9.67 -11.22
N LEU A 132 17.47 -10.86 -11.24
CA LEU A 132 18.19 -12.12 -11.17
C LEU A 132 18.44 -12.67 -12.57
N PRO A 133 19.64 -13.23 -12.86
CA PRO A 133 19.93 -13.89 -14.14
C PRO A 133 18.98 -15.07 -14.37
N LEU A 134 18.37 -15.14 -15.55
CA LEU A 134 17.42 -16.21 -15.89
C LEU A 134 18.06 -17.61 -15.98
N ASP A 135 19.37 -17.66 -16.20
CA ASP A 135 20.17 -18.90 -16.29
C ASP A 135 20.69 -19.39 -14.92
N ARG A 136 20.35 -18.68 -13.84
CA ARG A 136 20.78 -19.00 -12.46
C ARG A 136 19.58 -19.22 -11.53
N PRO A 137 18.84 -20.32 -11.70
CA PRO A 137 17.65 -20.62 -10.85
C PRO A 137 17.99 -20.94 -9.39
N ASP A 138 19.27 -21.05 -9.07
CA ASP A 138 19.80 -21.23 -7.72
C ASP A 138 19.94 -19.92 -6.94
N LEU A 139 19.83 -18.77 -7.60
CA LEU A 139 19.91 -17.45 -6.97
C LEU A 139 18.54 -16.95 -6.54
N PHE A 140 18.48 -16.34 -5.38
CA PHE A 140 17.31 -15.67 -4.83
C PHE A 140 17.75 -14.47 -3.97
N PHE A 141 16.86 -13.51 -3.78
CA PHE A 141 17.11 -12.38 -2.90
C PHE A 141 17.04 -12.79 -1.43
N THR A 142 17.86 -12.17 -0.62
CA THR A 142 17.87 -12.29 0.84
C THR A 142 17.95 -10.90 1.45
N GLU A 143 17.79 -10.78 2.75
CA GLU A 143 17.94 -9.52 3.48
C GLU A 143 19.34 -8.91 3.37
N GLU A 144 20.36 -9.72 3.01
CA GLU A 144 21.75 -9.28 2.80
C GLU A 144 22.04 -8.88 1.36
N THR A 145 21.08 -9.09 0.43
CA THR A 145 21.27 -8.75 -0.98
C THR A 145 21.42 -7.23 -1.13
N PRO A 146 22.47 -6.74 -1.80
CA PRO A 146 22.62 -5.31 -2.07
C PRO A 146 21.46 -4.74 -2.87
N ILE A 147 21.02 -3.56 -2.48
CA ILE A 147 19.94 -2.86 -3.19
C ILE A 147 20.46 -2.30 -4.51
N HIS A 148 19.75 -2.59 -5.61
CA HIS A 148 20.13 -2.17 -6.95
C HIS A 148 18.89 -1.99 -7.85
N THR A 149 18.15 -0.90 -7.66
CA THR A 149 16.93 -0.63 -8.42
C THR A 149 17.21 -0.44 -9.91
N SER A 150 16.36 -1.00 -10.78
CA SER A 150 16.49 -0.96 -12.24
C SER A 150 15.38 -0.16 -12.93
N SER A 151 14.38 0.33 -12.20
CA SER A 151 13.24 1.06 -12.76
C SER A 151 12.83 2.26 -11.90
N PRO A 152 12.10 3.26 -12.44
CA PRO A 152 11.47 4.31 -11.65
C PRO A 152 10.53 3.76 -10.58
N TYR A 153 9.79 2.69 -10.87
CA TYR A 153 8.92 1.99 -9.92
C TYR A 153 9.72 1.49 -8.70
N SER A 154 10.73 0.65 -8.91
CA SER A 154 11.52 0.09 -7.82
C SER A 154 12.26 1.18 -7.02
N SER A 155 12.73 2.25 -7.69
CA SER A 155 13.38 3.38 -7.02
C SER A 155 12.42 4.15 -6.12
N CYS A 156 11.15 4.33 -6.52
CA CYS A 156 10.14 4.95 -5.67
C CYS A 156 9.86 4.11 -4.42
N LEU A 157 9.73 2.79 -4.58
CA LEU A 157 9.45 1.89 -3.46
C LEU A 157 10.62 1.81 -2.49
N LEU A 158 11.87 1.82 -3.01
CA LEU A 158 13.06 1.91 -2.18
C LEU A 158 13.07 3.19 -1.34
N TYR A 159 12.79 4.35 -1.94
CA TYR A 159 12.81 5.63 -1.24
C TYR A 159 11.84 5.68 -0.06
N THR A 160 10.71 5.00 -0.15
CA THR A 160 9.66 4.98 0.89
C THR A 160 9.70 3.77 1.80
N SER A 161 10.59 2.81 1.53
CA SER A 161 10.80 1.66 2.41
C SER A 161 11.72 2.04 3.58
N PRO A 162 11.49 1.50 4.78
CA PRO A 162 12.46 1.66 5.86
C PRO A 162 13.79 1.05 5.43
N SER A 163 14.89 1.77 5.72
CA SER A 163 16.23 1.22 5.50
C SER A 163 16.40 -0.04 6.35
N PRO A 164 17.02 -1.09 5.80
CA PRO A 164 17.38 -2.26 6.58
C PRO A 164 18.37 -1.95 7.70
#